data_674c7934be0787c0040f61a342ae1755
#
_entry.id   674c7934be0787c0040f61a342ae1755
#
_cell.length_a   1.000
_cell.length_b   1.000
_cell.length_c   1.000
_cell.angle_alpha   90.00
_cell.angle_beta   90.00
_cell.angle_gamma   90.00
#
_symmetry.space_group_name_H-M   'P 1'
#
loop_
_entity.id
_entity.type
_entity.pdbx_description
1 polymer ?
#
loop_
_entity_poly.entity_id
_entity_poly.type
_entity_poly.pdbx_seq_one_letter_code
_entity_poly.pdbx_strand_id
1 'polypeptide(L)'
;DVKEILQFLESNNIKMIIATSSDKTHIKKAFERLGILKYFTDIVTCSQIGKGKTSPDIYLACADKLGTAPSETLVFEDAVFAAETAHKAGFKTVGVYDESSRNDKNRIKAVCDYYADSFEKAADWGHHLLSL
;
A
#
# COMPACT_ATOMS: atom_id res chain seq x y z
N ASP A 1 0.82 1.29 15.01
CA ASP A 1 0.83 2.69 14.67
C ASP A 1 1.48 2.92 13.29
N VAL A 2 0.73 3.55 12.38
CA VAL A 2 1.17 3.72 10.99
C VAL A 2 2.41 4.59 10.86
N LYS A 3 2.62 5.53 11.76
CA LYS A 3 3.80 6.42 11.69
C LYS A 3 5.11 5.66 11.80
N GLU A 4 5.14 4.63 12.61
CA GLU A 4 6.36 3.85 12.80
C GLU A 4 6.81 3.18 11.50
N ILE A 5 5.88 2.55 10.76
CA ILE A 5 6.25 1.92 9.48
C ILE A 5 6.64 2.97 8.44
N LEU A 6 5.95 4.12 8.41
CA LEU A 6 6.29 5.18 7.47
C LEU A 6 7.68 5.75 7.75
N GLN A 7 8.02 5.98 9.01
CA GLN A 7 9.35 6.44 9.40
C GLN A 7 10.42 5.41 9.07
N PHE A 8 10.13 4.14 9.31
CA PHE A 8 11.06 3.05 8.98
C PHE A 8 11.37 3.02 7.48
N LEU A 9 10.33 3.08 6.65
CA LEU A 9 10.50 3.05 5.20
C LEU A 9 11.26 4.27 4.69
N GLU A 10 10.93 5.45 5.22
CA GLU A 10 11.64 6.67 4.84
C GLU A 10 13.12 6.61 5.23
N SER A 11 13.42 6.10 6.42
CA SER A 11 14.80 5.94 6.90
C SER A 11 15.63 4.99 6.03
N ASN A 12 14.96 4.09 5.32
CA ASN A 12 15.60 3.16 4.40
C ASN A 12 15.56 3.64 2.94
N ASN A 13 15.27 4.93 2.74
CA ASN A 13 15.22 5.56 1.43
C ASN A 13 14.18 4.95 0.48
N ILE A 14 13.07 4.44 1.03
CA ILE A 14 11.97 3.89 0.27
C ILE A 14 10.99 5.01 -0.05
N LYS A 15 10.77 5.26 -1.32
CA LYS A 15 9.77 6.23 -1.77
C LYS A 15 8.38 5.64 -1.62
N MET A 16 7.41 6.49 -1.25
CA MET A 16 6.04 6.06 -1.00
C MET A 16 5.06 6.90 -1.78
N ILE A 17 3.97 6.27 -2.22
CA ILE A 17 2.90 6.91 -2.98
C ILE A 17 1.56 6.32 -2.52
N ILE A 18 0.51 7.11 -2.61
CA ILE A 18 -0.84 6.67 -2.23
C ILE A 18 -1.63 6.32 -3.47
N ALA A 19 -2.23 5.13 -3.48
CA ALA A 19 -3.22 4.71 -4.47
C ALA A 19 -4.56 4.56 -3.76
N THR A 20 -5.57 5.33 -4.16
CA THR A 20 -6.84 5.38 -3.44
C THR A 20 -8.06 5.45 -4.37
N SER A 21 -9.17 4.83 -3.92
CA SER A 21 -10.47 5.03 -4.57
C SER A 21 -11.19 6.27 -4.05
N SER A 22 -10.67 6.90 -3.02
CA SER A 22 -11.27 8.09 -2.42
C SER A 22 -10.89 9.36 -3.17
N ASP A 23 -11.62 10.45 -2.93
CA ASP A 23 -11.31 11.75 -3.49
C ASP A 23 -9.95 12.26 -2.99
N LYS A 24 -9.17 12.83 -3.89
CA LYS A 24 -7.81 13.32 -3.59
C LYS A 24 -7.81 14.36 -2.48
N THR A 25 -8.74 15.31 -2.53
CA THR A 25 -8.83 16.39 -1.52
C THR A 25 -9.13 15.80 -0.13
N HIS A 26 -10.01 14.82 -0.08
CA HIS A 26 -10.37 14.16 1.18
C HIS A 26 -9.17 13.45 1.80
N ILE A 27 -8.45 12.68 1.01
CA ILE A 27 -7.25 11.96 1.46
C ILE A 27 -6.17 12.94 1.92
N LYS A 28 -5.94 13.99 1.13
CA LYS A 28 -4.94 15.00 1.46
C LYS A 28 -5.21 15.64 2.82
N LYS A 29 -6.45 16.06 3.06
CA LYS A 29 -6.83 16.67 4.34
C LYS A 29 -6.69 15.70 5.50
N ALA A 30 -7.10 14.45 5.32
CA ALA A 30 -7.00 13.42 6.36
C ALA A 30 -5.55 13.14 6.73
N PHE A 31 -4.67 13.02 5.74
CA PHE A 31 -3.26 12.72 5.96
C PHE A 31 -2.49 13.91 6.52
N GLU A 32 -2.87 15.15 6.13
CA GLU A 32 -2.34 16.36 6.75
C GLU A 32 -2.69 16.41 8.25
N ARG A 33 -3.94 16.13 8.58
CA ARG A 33 -4.41 16.11 9.97
C ARG A 33 -3.66 15.08 10.81
N LEU A 34 -3.36 13.91 10.22
CA LEU A 34 -2.60 12.86 10.90
C LEU A 34 -1.09 13.10 10.91
N GLY A 35 -0.62 14.12 10.20
CA GLY A 35 0.81 14.44 10.12
C GLY A 35 1.62 13.44 9.31
N ILE A 36 1.00 12.74 8.37
CA ILE A 36 1.67 11.69 7.59
C ILE A 36 1.76 11.99 6.09
N LEU A 37 1.11 13.04 5.61
CA LEU A 37 1.14 13.37 4.18
C LEU A 37 2.57 13.56 3.66
N LYS A 38 3.45 14.10 4.47
CA LYS A 38 4.84 14.40 4.12
C LYS A 38 5.67 13.18 3.70
N TYR A 39 5.22 11.98 4.05
CA TYR A 39 5.95 10.74 3.69
C TYR A 39 5.70 10.30 2.25
N PHE A 40 4.69 10.87 1.59
CA PHE A 40 4.27 10.41 0.27
C PHE A 40 4.64 11.42 -0.82
N THR A 41 5.10 10.91 -1.96
CA THR A 41 5.50 11.74 -3.10
C THR A 41 4.31 12.25 -3.90
N ASP A 42 3.20 11.49 -3.91
CA ASP A 42 2.00 11.86 -4.67
C ASP A 42 0.80 11.04 -4.20
N ILE A 43 -0.37 11.43 -4.66
CA ILE A 43 -1.63 10.72 -4.45
C ILE A 43 -2.22 10.43 -5.83
N VAL A 44 -2.45 9.16 -6.14
CA VAL A 44 -3.09 8.75 -7.40
C VAL A 44 -4.46 8.16 -7.05
N THR A 45 -5.50 8.65 -7.70
CA THR A 45 -6.88 8.21 -7.45
C THR A 45 -7.39 7.32 -8.58
N CYS A 46 -8.33 6.45 -8.26
CA CYS A 46 -9.01 5.65 -9.27
C CYS A 46 -9.74 6.53 -10.28
N SER A 47 -10.28 7.68 -9.86
CA SER A 47 -10.90 8.66 -10.76
C SER A 47 -9.94 9.17 -11.83
N GLN A 48 -8.71 9.47 -11.45
CA GLN A 48 -7.68 9.93 -12.41
C GLN A 48 -7.33 8.87 -13.43
N ILE A 49 -7.33 7.61 -13.01
CA ILE A 49 -6.99 6.48 -13.87
C ILE A 49 -8.19 6.05 -14.73
N GLY A 50 -9.41 6.26 -14.22
CA GLY A 50 -10.63 5.84 -14.89
C GLY A 50 -11.02 4.39 -14.62
N LYS A 51 -10.34 3.71 -13.70
CA LYS A 51 -10.58 2.31 -13.33
C LYS A 51 -10.37 2.10 -11.85
N GLY A 52 -11.13 1.18 -11.25
CA GLY A 52 -10.97 0.78 -9.86
C GLY A 52 -9.85 -0.23 -9.67
N LYS A 53 -9.70 -0.69 -8.43
CA LYS A 53 -8.61 -1.60 -8.02
C LYS A 53 -8.82 -3.07 -8.41
N THR A 54 -9.84 -3.37 -9.21
CA THR A 54 -9.96 -4.67 -9.89
C THR A 54 -9.13 -4.69 -11.18
N SER A 55 -8.65 -3.52 -11.61
CA SER A 55 -7.70 -3.36 -12.70
C SER A 55 -6.32 -3.02 -12.12
N PRO A 56 -5.21 -3.49 -12.72
CA PRO A 56 -3.88 -3.17 -12.24
C PRO A 56 -3.42 -1.76 -12.59
N ASP A 57 -4.19 -1.01 -13.37
CA ASP A 57 -3.75 0.26 -13.95
C ASP A 57 -3.29 1.28 -12.92
N ILE A 58 -3.99 1.39 -11.77
CA ILE A 58 -3.58 2.35 -10.73
C ILE A 58 -2.23 1.95 -10.11
N TYR A 59 -2.00 0.67 -9.89
CA TYR A 59 -0.72 0.21 -9.32
C TYR A 59 0.43 0.41 -10.30
N LEU A 60 0.19 0.13 -11.57
CA LEU A 60 1.19 0.34 -12.62
C LEU A 60 1.53 1.82 -12.76
N ALA A 61 0.52 2.70 -12.69
CA ALA A 61 0.73 4.15 -12.73
C ALA A 61 1.56 4.63 -11.53
N CYS A 62 1.30 4.08 -10.35
CA CYS A 62 2.08 4.41 -9.15
C CYS A 62 3.52 3.97 -9.26
N ALA A 63 3.78 2.75 -9.73
CA ALA A 63 5.14 2.26 -9.93
C ALA A 63 5.88 3.12 -10.95
N ASP A 64 5.21 3.52 -12.03
CA ASP A 64 5.79 4.40 -13.03
C ASP A 64 6.21 5.75 -12.43
N LYS A 65 5.34 6.35 -11.62
CA LYS A 65 5.65 7.61 -10.92
C LYS A 65 6.81 7.47 -9.93
N LEU A 66 6.95 6.31 -9.30
CA LEU A 66 8.07 6.03 -8.39
C LEU A 66 9.36 5.72 -9.15
N GLY A 67 9.26 5.38 -10.43
CA GLY A 67 10.41 4.95 -11.23
C GLY A 67 10.86 3.54 -10.90
N THR A 68 9.95 2.65 -10.48
CA THR A 68 10.27 1.28 -10.09
C THR A 68 9.47 0.28 -10.92
N ALA A 69 10.03 -0.93 -11.07
CA ALA A 69 9.31 -2.05 -11.69
C ALA A 69 8.33 -2.66 -10.67
N PRO A 70 7.25 -3.33 -11.12
CA PRO A 70 6.35 -4.03 -10.20
C PRO A 70 7.08 -4.97 -9.23
N SER A 71 8.07 -5.73 -9.70
CA SER A 71 8.83 -6.65 -8.85
C SER A 71 9.65 -5.96 -7.76
N GLU A 72 9.86 -4.65 -7.88
CA GLU A 72 10.60 -3.83 -6.93
C GLU A 72 9.70 -2.98 -6.05
N THR A 73 8.38 -3.16 -6.16
CA THR A 73 7.39 -2.28 -5.53
C THR A 73 6.51 -3.09 -4.58
N LEU A 74 6.38 -2.61 -3.35
CA LEU A 74 5.47 -3.19 -2.37
C LEU A 74 4.11 -2.50 -2.45
N VAL A 75 3.05 -3.29 -2.49
CA VAL A 75 1.67 -2.78 -2.42
C VAL A 75 1.06 -3.23 -1.11
N PHE A 76 0.65 -2.28 -0.27
CA PHE A 76 -0.05 -2.55 0.97
C PHE A 76 -1.55 -2.47 0.71
N GLU A 77 -2.29 -3.55 0.99
CA GLU A 77 -3.73 -3.58 0.78
C GLU A 77 -4.45 -4.34 1.88
N ASP A 78 -5.67 -3.88 2.19
CA ASP A 78 -6.54 -4.50 3.18
C ASP A 78 -7.71 -5.27 2.56
N ALA A 79 -7.97 -5.09 1.29
CA ALA A 79 -9.05 -5.76 0.57
C ALA A 79 -8.51 -6.88 -0.31
N VAL A 80 -9.17 -8.04 -0.24
CA VAL A 80 -8.70 -9.25 -0.95
C VAL A 80 -8.65 -9.03 -2.47
N PHE A 81 -9.66 -8.39 -3.05
CA PHE A 81 -9.69 -8.18 -4.51
C PHE A 81 -8.53 -7.28 -4.97
N ALA A 82 -8.19 -6.26 -4.18
CA ALA A 82 -7.10 -5.34 -4.50
C ALA A 82 -5.74 -6.03 -4.37
N ALA A 83 -5.57 -6.82 -3.32
CA ALA A 83 -4.34 -7.62 -3.13
C ALA A 83 -4.15 -8.62 -4.28
N GLU A 84 -5.21 -9.30 -4.70
CA GLU A 84 -5.17 -10.23 -5.83
C GLU A 84 -4.77 -9.51 -7.12
N THR A 85 -5.34 -8.33 -7.37
CA THR A 85 -5.01 -7.54 -8.56
C THR A 85 -3.53 -7.16 -8.60
N ALA A 86 -3.02 -6.65 -7.49
CA ALA A 86 -1.60 -6.27 -7.40
C ALA A 86 -0.68 -7.48 -7.55
N HIS A 87 -1.03 -8.59 -6.90
CA HIS A 87 -0.25 -9.84 -6.99
C HIS A 87 -0.15 -10.34 -8.44
N LYS A 88 -1.29 -10.38 -9.13
CA LYS A 88 -1.33 -10.83 -10.53
C LYS A 88 -0.52 -9.94 -11.46
N ALA A 89 -0.41 -8.66 -11.13
CA ALA A 89 0.37 -7.70 -11.92
C ALA A 89 1.86 -7.76 -11.63
N GLY A 90 2.31 -8.64 -10.74
CA GLY A 90 3.72 -8.86 -10.45
C GLY A 90 4.28 -8.05 -9.30
N PHE A 91 3.43 -7.35 -8.55
CA PHE A 91 3.87 -6.60 -7.38
C PHE A 91 4.11 -7.52 -6.18
N LYS A 92 5.03 -7.10 -5.30
CA LYS A 92 5.15 -7.68 -3.97
C LYS A 92 4.00 -7.13 -3.14
N THR A 93 3.29 -7.98 -2.41
CA THR A 93 2.08 -7.58 -1.69
C THR A 93 2.19 -7.79 -0.19
N VAL A 94 1.72 -6.80 0.55
CA VAL A 94 1.62 -6.84 2.00
C VAL A 94 0.16 -6.65 2.38
N GLY A 95 -0.44 -7.72 2.88
CA GLY A 95 -1.81 -7.64 3.38
C GLY A 95 -1.82 -6.97 4.74
N VAL A 96 -2.83 -6.13 4.99
CA VAL A 96 -2.98 -5.40 6.24
C VAL A 96 -4.34 -5.72 6.83
N TYR A 97 -4.37 -6.03 8.12
CA TYR A 97 -5.63 -6.29 8.80
C TYR A 97 -6.50 -5.05 8.81
N ASP A 98 -7.77 -5.22 8.47
CA ASP A 98 -8.81 -4.22 8.64
C ASP A 98 -10.08 -4.93 9.10
N GLU A 99 -10.79 -4.32 10.05
CA GLU A 99 -12.00 -4.91 10.63
C GLU A 99 -13.06 -5.18 9.56
N SER A 100 -13.17 -4.32 8.55
CA SER A 100 -14.13 -4.49 7.46
C SER A 100 -13.84 -5.72 6.59
N SER A 101 -12.60 -6.21 6.61
CA SER A 101 -12.15 -7.36 5.82
C SER A 101 -11.79 -8.58 6.68
N ARG A 102 -12.20 -8.59 7.94
CA ARG A 102 -11.80 -9.67 8.88
C ARG A 102 -12.18 -11.07 8.40
N ASN A 103 -13.28 -11.19 7.67
CA ASN A 103 -13.73 -12.50 7.16
C ASN A 103 -12.90 -13.00 5.98
N ASP A 104 -12.12 -12.11 5.35
CA ASP A 104 -11.26 -12.43 4.20
C ASP A 104 -9.79 -12.60 4.58
N LYS A 105 -9.47 -12.56 5.88
CA LYS A 105 -8.09 -12.60 6.36
C LYS A 105 -7.29 -13.76 5.78
N ASN A 106 -7.86 -14.97 5.80
CA ASN A 106 -7.15 -16.15 5.29
C ASN A 106 -6.92 -16.08 3.78
N ARG A 107 -7.88 -15.50 3.04
CA ARG A 107 -7.74 -15.31 1.58
C ARG A 107 -6.63 -14.30 1.27
N ILE A 108 -6.58 -13.21 2.02
CA ILE A 108 -5.55 -12.18 1.86
C ILE A 108 -4.17 -12.77 2.17
N LYS A 109 -4.07 -13.52 3.27
CA LYS A 109 -2.81 -14.18 3.65
C LYS A 109 -2.30 -15.13 2.58
N ALA A 110 -3.21 -15.84 1.90
CA ALA A 110 -2.83 -16.80 0.85
C ALA A 110 -2.26 -16.11 -0.40
N VAL A 111 -2.64 -14.86 -0.64
CA VAL A 111 -2.22 -14.10 -1.83
C VAL A 111 -0.96 -13.28 -1.56
N CYS A 112 -0.81 -12.74 -0.34
CA CYS A 112 0.22 -11.77 -0.03
C CYS A 112 1.56 -12.40 0.34
N ASP A 113 2.64 -11.69 0.04
CA ASP A 113 4.00 -12.11 0.41
C ASP A 113 4.25 -11.93 1.90
N TYR A 114 3.56 -11.01 2.54
CA TYR A 114 3.59 -10.77 3.97
C TYR A 114 2.23 -10.30 4.45
N TYR A 115 1.86 -10.62 5.69
CA TYR A 115 0.60 -10.15 6.28
C TYR A 115 0.86 -9.49 7.62
N ALA A 116 0.43 -8.23 7.76
CA ALA A 116 0.56 -7.47 8.99
C ALA A 116 -0.79 -7.42 9.72
N ASP A 117 -0.83 -8.01 10.92
CA ASP A 117 -2.02 -7.96 11.77
C ASP A 117 -2.26 -6.55 12.35
N SER A 118 -1.19 -5.78 12.49
CA SER A 118 -1.24 -4.40 12.92
C SER A 118 0.04 -3.69 12.52
N PHE A 119 0.09 -2.37 12.67
CA PHE A 119 1.31 -1.61 12.44
C PHE A 119 2.16 -1.45 13.71
N GLU A 120 1.74 -2.07 14.82
CA GLU A 120 2.52 -2.04 16.05
C GLU A 120 3.86 -2.72 15.82
N LYS A 121 4.91 -2.14 16.44
CA LYS A 121 6.29 -2.66 16.35
C LYS A 121 6.74 -2.89 14.91
N ALA A 122 6.33 -1.98 14.03
CA ALA A 122 6.62 -2.11 12.60
C ALA A 122 8.12 -2.17 12.30
N ALA A 123 8.95 -1.53 13.11
CA ALA A 123 10.41 -1.61 12.94
C ALA A 123 10.93 -3.05 13.08
N ASP A 124 10.26 -3.87 13.90
CA ASP A 124 10.68 -5.25 14.12
C ASP A 124 10.40 -6.14 12.91
N TRP A 125 9.22 -6.00 12.30
CA TRP A 125 8.85 -6.82 11.14
C TRP A 125 9.13 -6.14 9.80
N GLY A 126 9.37 -4.82 9.81
CA GLY A 126 9.66 -4.06 8.60
C GLY A 126 10.88 -4.57 7.83
N HIS A 127 11.86 -5.11 8.54
CA HIS A 127 13.04 -5.69 7.92
C HIS A 127 12.71 -6.82 6.95
N HIS A 128 11.66 -7.58 7.22
CA HIS A 128 11.21 -8.65 6.32
C HIS A 128 10.76 -8.10 4.98
N LEU A 129 10.18 -6.90 4.97
CA LEU A 129 9.69 -6.28 3.75
C LEU A 129 10.83 -5.95 2.79
N LEU A 130 11.98 -5.57 3.32
CA LEU A 130 13.13 -5.18 2.53
C LEU A 130 13.76 -6.36 1.79
N SER A 131 13.46 -7.58 2.22
CA SER A 131 14.01 -8.80 1.62
C SER A 131 13.02 -9.52 0.69
N LEU A 132 11.81 -8.99 0.50
CA LEU A 132 10.79 -9.60 -0.35
C LEU A 132 11.09 -9.53 -1.86
#